data_5f2d1259eb3f01c6c95a73c115698802
#
_entry.id   5f2d1259eb3f01c6c95a73c115698802
#
_cell.length_a   1.000
_cell.length_b   1.000
_cell.length_c   1.000
_cell.angle_alpha   90.00
_cell.angle_beta   90.00
_cell.angle_gamma   90.00
#
_symmetry.space_group_name_H-M   'P 1'
#
loop_
_entity.id
_entity.type
_entity.pdbx_description
1 polymer ?
#
loop_
_entity_poly.entity_id
_entity_poly.type
_entity_poly.pdbx_seq_one_letter_code
_entity_poly.pdbx_strand_id
1 'polypeptide(L)'
;EIIAPTHKFNAVHQMLHIYHHLFDGGIGLRQVMDYYYVVQNLSPKEKEDVMKILKSLGVGRFSGALMYVLHKVFSLDCELMLCELREKDGEFLLDEIMQAGNFGHYDERNKKFDMGSYWQNFFGIMGRNIAYFRFAPWDWLMSPIWRVYHFIWRKKNGYE
;
A
#
# COMPACT_ATOMS: atom_id res chain seq x y z
N GLU A 1 13.24 6.48 29.70
CA GLU A 1 13.85 6.75 28.38
C GLU A 1 12.90 6.24 27.31
N ILE A 2 12.42 7.10 26.40
CA ILE A 2 11.52 6.69 25.31
C ILE A 2 12.41 6.27 24.15
N ILE A 3 12.40 4.99 23.80
CA ILE A 3 13.13 4.47 22.64
C ILE A 3 12.28 4.71 21.39
N ALA A 4 12.70 5.68 20.57
CA ALA A 4 12.07 5.92 19.27
C ALA A 4 12.63 4.99 18.19
N PRO A 5 11.83 4.56 17.21
CA PRO A 5 12.31 3.78 16.07
C PRO A 5 13.32 4.60 15.23
N THR A 6 14.29 3.93 14.62
CA THR A 6 15.23 4.61 13.72
C THR A 6 14.50 5.13 12.46
N HIS A 7 15.03 6.19 11.83
CA HIS A 7 14.47 6.74 10.59
C HIS A 7 14.35 5.66 9.50
N LYS A 8 15.37 4.82 9.35
CA LYS A 8 15.37 3.70 8.42
C LYS A 8 14.25 2.71 8.69
N PHE A 9 14.08 2.26 9.95
CA PHE A 9 12.99 1.36 10.33
C PHE A 9 11.62 1.99 10.04
N ASN A 10 11.44 3.24 10.45
CA ASN A 10 10.20 3.97 10.25
C ASN A 10 9.84 4.09 8.76
N ALA A 11 10.83 4.38 7.90
CA ALA A 11 10.62 4.50 6.46
C ALA A 11 10.19 3.16 5.81
N VAL A 12 10.83 2.05 6.20
CA VAL A 12 10.43 0.72 5.71
C VAL A 12 9.04 0.35 6.23
N HIS A 13 8.81 0.51 7.53
CA HIS A 13 7.54 0.16 8.16
C HIS A 13 6.37 0.96 7.56
N GLN A 14 6.48 2.27 7.44
CA GLN A 14 5.40 3.08 6.88
C GLN A 14 5.15 2.81 5.40
N MET A 15 6.19 2.56 4.60
CA MET A 15 6.02 2.14 3.20
C MET A 15 5.20 0.84 3.11
N LEU A 16 5.55 -0.16 3.90
CA LEU A 16 4.84 -1.43 3.93
C LEU A 16 3.42 -1.28 4.48
N HIS A 17 3.21 -0.39 5.44
CA HIS A 17 1.90 -0.10 5.99
C HIS A 17 0.97 0.55 4.96
N ILE A 18 1.45 1.56 4.22
CA ILE A 18 0.72 2.18 3.11
C ILE A 18 0.42 1.14 2.03
N TYR A 19 1.43 0.34 1.65
CA TYR A 19 1.27 -0.74 0.69
C TYR A 19 0.19 -1.74 1.09
N HIS A 20 0.20 -2.21 2.33
CA HIS A 20 -0.79 -3.15 2.85
C HIS A 20 -2.21 -2.56 2.82
N HIS A 21 -2.37 -1.33 3.29
CA HIS A 21 -3.67 -0.67 3.28
C HIS A 21 -4.25 -0.45 1.88
N LEU A 22 -3.42 -0.27 0.86
CA LEU A 22 -3.88 -0.17 -0.52
C LEU A 22 -4.70 -1.40 -0.94
N PHE A 23 -4.28 -2.60 -0.50
CA PHE A 23 -4.98 -3.85 -0.83
C PHE A 23 -6.19 -4.14 0.05
N ASP A 24 -6.21 -3.67 1.28
CA ASP A 24 -7.29 -3.96 2.23
C ASP A 24 -8.49 -3.01 2.06
N GLY A 25 -8.28 -1.74 2.12
CA GLY A 25 -9.37 -0.76 2.13
C GLY A 25 -9.10 0.49 1.31
N GLY A 26 -7.90 0.63 0.73
CA GLY A 26 -7.44 1.86 0.12
C GLY A 26 -6.67 2.76 1.08
N ILE A 27 -5.98 3.73 0.53
CA ILE A 27 -5.17 4.71 1.28
C ILE A 27 -5.67 6.13 1.01
N GLY A 28 -5.51 7.02 2.00
CA GLY A 28 -5.81 8.43 1.85
C GLY A 28 -4.55 9.28 1.74
N LEU A 29 -4.71 10.51 1.25
CA LEU A 29 -3.60 11.47 1.14
C LEU A 29 -2.94 11.78 2.48
N ARG A 30 -3.64 11.61 3.61
CA ARG A 30 -3.07 11.80 4.95
C ARG A 30 -1.93 10.83 5.22
N GLN A 31 -2.11 9.54 4.94
CA GLN A 31 -1.06 8.54 5.13
C GLN A 31 0.13 8.79 4.19
N VAL A 32 -0.15 9.26 2.96
CA VAL A 32 0.88 9.66 2.01
C VAL A 32 1.66 10.87 2.52
N MET A 33 0.97 11.86 3.12
CA MET A 33 1.60 13.04 3.73
C MET A 33 2.48 12.66 4.92
N ASP A 34 2.08 11.72 5.76
CA ASP A 34 2.90 11.22 6.85
C ASP A 34 4.23 10.66 6.32
N TYR A 35 4.18 9.94 5.19
CA TYR A 35 5.39 9.43 4.53
C TYR A 35 6.28 10.52 3.92
N TYR A 36 5.70 11.63 3.46
CA TYR A 36 6.45 12.80 3.00
C TYR A 36 7.45 13.28 4.06
N TYR A 37 7.01 13.42 5.30
CA TYR A 37 7.89 13.83 6.40
C TYR A 37 8.93 12.77 6.74
N VAL A 38 8.61 11.50 6.62
CA VAL A 38 9.57 10.42 6.88
C VAL A 38 10.72 10.45 5.89
N VAL A 39 10.43 10.61 4.60
CA VAL A 39 11.46 10.61 3.55
C VAL A 39 12.44 11.77 3.68
N GLN A 40 11.97 12.93 4.12
CA GLN A 40 12.81 14.13 4.31
C GLN A 40 13.88 13.95 5.40
N ASN A 41 13.63 13.07 6.37
CA ASN A 41 14.54 12.84 7.49
C ASN A 41 15.57 11.73 7.23
N LEU A 42 15.62 11.16 6.03
CA LEU A 42 16.58 10.13 5.66
C LEU A 42 17.86 10.72 5.10
N SER A 43 19.00 10.27 5.63
CA SER A 43 20.29 10.49 5.01
C SER A 43 20.42 9.73 3.68
N PRO A 44 21.32 10.14 2.76
CA PRO A 44 21.54 9.45 1.49
C PRO A 44 21.82 7.96 1.66
N LYS A 45 22.61 7.57 2.65
CA LYS A 45 22.91 6.18 2.96
C LYS A 45 21.70 5.40 3.44
N GLU A 46 20.87 6.01 4.28
CA GLU A 46 19.61 5.39 4.74
C GLU A 46 18.63 5.18 3.59
N LYS A 47 18.54 6.13 2.65
CA LYS A 47 17.72 5.97 1.43
C LYS A 47 18.13 4.75 0.61
N GLU A 48 19.44 4.56 0.38
CA GLU A 48 19.95 3.37 -0.31
C GLU A 48 19.60 2.08 0.43
N ASP A 49 19.80 2.04 1.75
CA ASP A 49 19.52 0.86 2.58
C ASP A 49 18.01 0.54 2.58
N VAL A 50 17.17 1.56 2.74
CA VAL A 50 15.69 1.42 2.66
C VAL A 50 15.29 0.85 1.30
N MET A 51 15.82 1.39 0.21
CA MET A 51 15.49 0.90 -1.14
C MET A 51 15.97 -0.52 -1.40
N LYS A 52 17.13 -0.93 -0.86
CA LYS A 52 17.58 -2.33 -0.93
C LYS A 52 16.59 -3.26 -0.25
N ILE A 53 16.13 -2.90 0.95
CA ILE A 53 15.13 -3.66 1.70
C ILE A 53 13.79 -3.70 0.92
N LEU A 54 13.27 -2.56 0.47
CA LEU A 54 11.99 -2.50 -0.25
C LEU A 54 12.03 -3.30 -1.57
N LYS A 55 13.15 -3.28 -2.29
CA LYS A 55 13.33 -4.10 -3.49
C LYS A 55 13.36 -5.59 -3.17
N SER A 56 14.03 -6.00 -2.09
CA SER A 56 14.06 -7.40 -1.66
C SER A 56 12.70 -7.93 -1.21
N LEU A 57 11.84 -7.04 -0.73
CA LEU A 57 10.44 -7.32 -0.37
C LEU A 57 9.45 -7.21 -1.55
N GLY A 58 9.94 -6.93 -2.76
CA GLY A 58 9.10 -6.81 -3.95
C GLY A 58 8.33 -5.48 -4.08
N VAL A 59 8.56 -4.51 -3.18
CA VAL A 59 7.80 -3.26 -3.09
C VAL A 59 8.45 -2.11 -3.89
N GLY A 60 9.56 -2.37 -4.59
CA GLY A 60 10.32 -1.33 -5.29
C GLY A 60 9.52 -0.59 -6.38
N ARG A 61 8.61 -1.28 -7.08
CA ARG A 61 7.75 -0.65 -8.09
C ARG A 61 6.74 0.30 -7.45
N PHE A 62 6.12 -0.12 -6.36
CA PHE A 62 5.20 0.71 -5.59
C PHE A 62 5.90 1.94 -5.00
N SER A 63 7.14 1.77 -4.50
CA SER A 63 7.95 2.89 -3.99
C SER A 63 8.11 4.00 -5.03
N GLY A 64 8.42 3.67 -6.29
CA GLY A 64 8.52 4.65 -7.36
C GLY A 64 7.19 5.33 -7.70
N ALA A 65 6.08 4.60 -7.63
CA ALA A 65 4.73 5.17 -7.78
C ALA A 65 4.41 6.15 -6.65
N LEU A 66 4.74 5.78 -5.41
CA LEU A 66 4.53 6.66 -4.25
C LEU A 66 5.40 7.92 -4.31
N MET A 67 6.66 7.82 -4.80
CA MET A 67 7.51 9.01 -5.03
C MET A 67 6.87 9.97 -6.03
N TYR A 68 6.25 9.47 -7.10
CA TYR A 68 5.48 10.31 -8.02
C TYR A 68 4.34 11.04 -7.33
N VAL A 69 3.54 10.36 -6.53
CA VAL A 69 2.42 10.97 -5.79
C VAL A 69 2.93 12.05 -4.83
N LEU A 70 4.00 11.77 -4.09
CA LEU A 70 4.62 12.74 -3.19
C LEU A 70 5.13 13.99 -3.93
N HIS A 71 5.74 13.80 -5.08
CA HIS A 71 6.20 14.91 -5.91
C HIS A 71 5.03 15.72 -6.48
N LYS A 72 4.04 15.05 -7.06
CA LYS A 72 2.92 15.69 -7.74
C LYS A 72 1.99 16.45 -6.79
N VAL A 73 1.73 15.88 -5.61
CA VAL A 73 0.73 16.42 -4.66
C VAL A 73 1.37 17.31 -3.60
N PHE A 74 2.54 16.94 -3.11
CA PHE A 74 3.20 17.65 -2.00
C PHE A 74 4.50 18.36 -2.40
N SER A 75 4.82 18.37 -3.70
CA SER A 75 6.04 19.01 -4.24
C SER A 75 7.34 18.50 -3.59
N LEU A 76 7.40 17.18 -3.32
CA LEU A 76 8.63 16.58 -2.80
C LEU A 76 9.77 16.81 -3.78
N ASP A 77 10.86 17.36 -3.27
CA ASP A 77 12.07 17.60 -4.07
C ASP A 77 12.67 16.28 -4.55
N CYS A 78 13.13 16.25 -5.80
CA CYS A 78 13.74 15.05 -6.40
C CYS A 78 14.96 14.55 -5.62
N GLU A 79 15.73 15.44 -5.02
CA GLU A 79 16.89 15.10 -4.19
C GLU A 79 16.51 14.35 -2.90
N LEU A 80 15.29 14.57 -2.43
CA LEU A 80 14.77 13.94 -1.22
C LEU A 80 14.11 12.58 -1.47
N MET A 81 13.87 12.22 -2.73
CA MET A 81 13.23 10.95 -3.07
C MET A 81 14.07 9.73 -2.68
N LEU A 82 13.40 8.61 -2.41
CA LEU A 82 14.06 7.32 -2.19
C LEU A 82 14.59 6.69 -3.47
N CYS A 83 13.90 6.91 -4.58
CA CYS A 83 14.21 6.34 -5.88
C CYS A 83 13.57 7.20 -6.97
N GLU A 84 13.92 6.90 -8.22
CA GLU A 84 13.29 7.52 -9.39
C GLU A 84 11.77 7.29 -9.37
N LEU A 85 11.04 8.35 -9.66
CA LEU A 85 9.58 8.30 -9.76
C LEU A 85 9.15 7.49 -10.99
N ARG A 86 8.01 6.83 -10.86
CA ARG A 86 7.39 6.03 -11.94
C ARG A 86 6.06 6.68 -12.32
N GLU A 87 6.08 7.56 -13.31
CA GLU A 87 4.95 8.40 -13.67
C GLU A 87 3.66 7.59 -13.93
N LYS A 88 3.68 6.64 -14.86
CA LYS A 88 2.50 5.84 -15.21
C LYS A 88 1.92 5.03 -14.04
N ASP A 89 2.79 4.52 -13.18
CA ASP A 89 2.36 3.79 -11.99
C ASP A 89 1.87 4.74 -10.90
N GLY A 90 2.46 5.93 -10.83
CA GLY A 90 2.10 6.98 -9.89
C GLY A 90 0.79 7.67 -10.25
N GLU A 91 0.50 7.94 -11.51
CA GLU A 91 -0.80 8.44 -11.95
C GLU A 91 -1.91 7.47 -11.58
N PHE A 92 -1.72 6.18 -11.89
CA PHE A 92 -2.66 5.15 -11.48
C PHE A 92 -2.86 5.12 -9.95
N LEU A 93 -1.78 5.19 -9.17
CA LEU A 93 -1.86 5.21 -7.71
C LEU A 93 -2.60 6.44 -7.19
N LEU A 94 -2.34 7.61 -7.79
CA LEU A 94 -3.03 8.86 -7.42
C LEU A 94 -4.53 8.78 -7.71
N ASP A 95 -4.91 8.27 -8.88
CA ASP A 95 -6.31 8.07 -9.25
C ASP A 95 -7.01 7.14 -8.26
N GLU A 96 -6.38 6.03 -7.87
CA GLU A 96 -6.94 5.10 -6.88
C GLU A 96 -7.09 5.77 -5.50
N ILE A 97 -6.11 6.57 -5.06
CA ILE A 97 -6.19 7.33 -3.81
C ILE A 97 -7.36 8.31 -3.83
N MET A 98 -7.54 9.02 -4.94
CA MET A 98 -8.62 10.00 -5.08
C MET A 98 -10.00 9.36 -5.16
N GLN A 99 -10.12 8.19 -5.78
CA GLN A 99 -11.38 7.45 -5.88
C GLN A 99 -11.77 6.74 -4.58
N ALA A 100 -10.82 6.07 -3.93
CA ALA A 100 -11.07 5.31 -2.71
C ALA A 100 -11.28 6.22 -1.50
N GLY A 101 -10.65 7.39 -1.48
CA GLY A 101 -10.66 8.28 -0.32
C GLY A 101 -10.01 7.61 0.90
N ASN A 102 -10.29 8.14 2.08
CA ASN A 102 -9.73 7.62 3.33
C ASN A 102 -10.32 6.24 3.66
N PHE A 103 -9.50 5.20 3.63
CA PHE A 103 -9.89 3.80 3.90
C PHE A 103 -11.02 3.25 3.00
N GLY A 104 -11.10 3.71 1.76
CA GLY A 104 -12.14 3.25 0.84
C GLY A 104 -13.57 3.66 1.24
N HIS A 105 -13.72 4.60 2.16
CA HIS A 105 -15.02 5.00 2.71
C HIS A 105 -15.95 5.59 1.64
N TYR A 106 -15.39 6.21 0.62
CA TYR A 106 -16.13 6.81 -0.50
C TYR A 106 -16.14 5.94 -1.77
N ASP A 107 -15.47 4.78 -1.74
CA ASP A 107 -15.41 3.88 -2.88
C ASP A 107 -16.75 3.16 -3.08
N GLU A 108 -17.50 3.56 -4.11
CA GLU A 108 -18.79 2.95 -4.45
C GLU A 108 -18.67 1.46 -4.79
N ARG A 109 -17.47 1.00 -5.18
CA ARG A 109 -17.16 -0.41 -5.41
C ARG A 109 -17.29 -1.21 -4.11
N ASN A 110 -16.92 -0.61 -2.97
CA ASN A 110 -17.04 -1.24 -1.65
C ASN A 110 -18.50 -1.30 -1.15
N LYS A 111 -19.33 -0.29 -1.46
CA LYS A 111 -20.74 -0.24 -0.99
C LYS A 111 -21.57 -1.41 -1.52
N LYS A 112 -21.26 -1.94 -2.68
CA LYS A 112 -21.92 -3.10 -3.27
C LYS A 112 -21.61 -4.43 -2.58
N PHE A 113 -20.56 -4.47 -1.76
CA PHE A 113 -20.06 -5.68 -1.12
C PHE A 113 -20.45 -5.83 0.36
N ASP A 114 -20.92 -4.74 0.99
CA ASP A 114 -21.29 -4.73 2.42
C ASP A 114 -22.58 -5.52 2.72
N MET A 115 -23.37 -5.89 1.71
CA MET A 115 -24.65 -6.58 1.84
C MET A 115 -24.66 -7.99 1.24
N GLY A 116 -23.51 -8.55 0.87
CA GLY A 116 -23.39 -9.83 0.18
C GLY A 116 -22.88 -10.99 1.03
N SER A 117 -23.10 -12.20 0.53
CA SER A 117 -22.49 -13.39 1.11
C SER A 117 -20.94 -13.29 1.06
N TYR A 118 -20.25 -14.05 1.91
CA TYR A 118 -18.78 -14.15 1.95
C TYR A 118 -18.12 -14.25 0.55
N TRP A 119 -18.72 -15.00 -0.35
CA TRP A 119 -18.23 -15.20 -1.72
C TRP A 119 -18.36 -13.96 -2.59
N GLN A 120 -19.42 -13.17 -2.44
CA GLN A 120 -19.57 -11.91 -3.17
C GLN A 120 -18.51 -10.90 -2.73
N ASN A 121 -18.24 -10.79 -1.42
CA ASN A 121 -17.16 -9.98 -0.88
C ASN A 121 -15.79 -10.45 -1.37
N PHE A 122 -15.55 -11.75 -1.39
CA PHE A 122 -14.32 -12.34 -1.88
C PHE A 122 -14.05 -12.00 -3.35
N PHE A 123 -15.02 -12.24 -4.25
CA PHE A 123 -14.86 -11.92 -5.67
C PHE A 123 -14.78 -10.42 -5.95
N GLY A 124 -15.44 -9.61 -5.15
CA GLY A 124 -15.36 -8.17 -5.25
C GLY A 124 -13.98 -7.62 -4.91
N ILE A 125 -13.40 -8.06 -3.80
CA ILE A 125 -12.03 -7.69 -3.42
C ILE A 125 -11.03 -8.17 -4.46
N MET A 126 -11.18 -9.39 -4.98
CA MET A 126 -10.33 -9.90 -6.04
C MET A 126 -10.43 -9.06 -7.32
N GLY A 127 -11.64 -8.71 -7.75
CA GLY A 127 -11.84 -7.87 -8.94
C GLY A 127 -11.21 -6.48 -8.80
N ARG A 128 -11.34 -5.86 -7.62
CA ARG A 128 -10.69 -4.59 -7.32
C ARG A 128 -9.16 -4.74 -7.34
N ASN A 129 -8.64 -5.76 -6.69
CA ASN A 129 -7.21 -5.97 -6.55
C ASN A 129 -6.51 -6.39 -7.85
N ILE A 130 -7.24 -6.77 -8.90
CA ILE A 130 -6.64 -7.08 -10.21
C ILE A 130 -5.90 -5.88 -10.79
N ALA A 131 -6.37 -4.67 -10.53
CA ALA A 131 -5.71 -3.45 -10.95
C ALA A 131 -4.34 -3.25 -10.24
N TYR A 132 -4.18 -3.82 -9.05
CA TYR A 132 -2.95 -3.74 -8.25
C TYR A 132 -1.95 -4.86 -8.55
N PHE A 133 -2.28 -5.80 -9.46
CA PHE A 133 -1.35 -6.85 -9.90
C PHE A 133 0.00 -6.30 -10.35
N ARG A 134 0.01 -5.08 -10.92
CA ARG A 134 1.23 -4.37 -11.33
C ARG A 134 2.21 -4.10 -10.18
N PHE A 135 1.70 -3.94 -8.94
CA PHE A 135 2.53 -3.68 -7.77
C PHE A 135 2.89 -4.95 -7.01
N ALA A 136 2.00 -5.92 -6.99
CA ALA A 136 2.08 -7.09 -6.13
C ALA A 136 1.56 -8.36 -6.81
N PRO A 137 2.22 -8.89 -7.85
CA PRO A 137 1.74 -10.08 -8.55
C PRO A 137 1.67 -11.31 -7.64
N TRP A 138 2.63 -11.47 -6.72
CA TRP A 138 2.67 -12.60 -5.80
C TRP A 138 1.63 -12.48 -4.69
N ASP A 139 1.45 -11.30 -4.11
CA ASP A 139 0.43 -11.06 -3.08
C ASP A 139 -0.96 -11.25 -3.66
N TRP A 140 -1.19 -10.80 -4.90
CA TRP A 140 -2.45 -11.02 -5.60
C TRP A 140 -2.75 -12.50 -5.81
N LEU A 141 -1.76 -13.29 -6.24
CA LEU A 141 -1.88 -14.73 -6.43
C LEU A 141 -2.11 -15.49 -5.10
N MET A 142 -1.43 -15.08 -4.04
CA MET A 142 -1.49 -15.76 -2.74
C MET A 142 -2.69 -15.33 -1.88
N SER A 143 -3.22 -14.13 -2.09
CA SER A 143 -4.35 -13.60 -1.32
C SER A 143 -5.59 -14.52 -1.33
N PRO A 144 -6.07 -15.05 -2.47
CA PRO A 144 -7.19 -15.96 -2.48
C PRO A 144 -6.91 -17.27 -1.75
N ILE A 145 -5.70 -17.81 -1.90
CA ILE A 145 -5.28 -19.07 -1.25
C ILE A 145 -5.31 -18.87 0.27
N TRP A 146 -4.72 -17.78 0.74
CA TRP A 146 -4.68 -17.46 2.17
C TRP A 146 -6.09 -17.23 2.75
N ARG A 147 -6.97 -16.51 2.03
CA ARG A 147 -8.36 -16.26 2.45
C ARG A 147 -9.17 -17.54 2.57
N VAL A 148 -9.06 -18.44 1.61
CA VAL A 148 -9.72 -19.77 1.65
C VAL A 148 -9.17 -20.59 2.81
N TYR A 149 -7.85 -20.65 2.97
CA TYR A 149 -7.23 -21.35 4.11
C TYR A 149 -7.72 -20.79 5.44
N HIS A 150 -7.72 -19.46 5.60
CA HIS A 150 -8.14 -18.79 6.83
C HIS A 150 -9.63 -18.99 7.13
N PHE A 151 -10.47 -19.00 6.09
CA PHE A 151 -11.90 -19.33 6.23
C PHE A 151 -12.11 -20.75 6.74
N ILE A 152 -11.43 -21.73 6.14
CA ILE A 152 -11.50 -23.13 6.58
C ILE A 152 -10.97 -23.27 8.01
N TRP A 153 -9.87 -22.61 8.32
CA TRP A 153 -9.27 -22.62 9.65
C TRP A 153 -10.22 -22.03 10.72
N ARG A 154 -10.84 -20.87 10.44
CA ARG A 154 -11.83 -20.27 11.35
C ARG A 154 -13.01 -21.22 11.61
N LYS A 155 -13.57 -21.78 10.55
CA LYS A 155 -14.70 -22.72 10.64
C LYS A 155 -14.35 -23.96 11.46
N LYS A 156 -13.13 -24.47 11.30
CA LYS A 156 -12.64 -25.67 12.03
C LYS A 156 -12.41 -25.36 13.52
N ASN A 157 -12.07 -24.12 13.88
CA ASN A 157 -11.77 -23.72 15.25
C ASN A 157 -12.94 -22.97 15.94
N GLY A 158 -14.14 -22.94 15.35
CA GLY A 158 -15.34 -22.36 15.96
C GLY A 158 -15.36 -20.83 16.02
N TYR A 159 -14.57 -20.15 15.20
CA TYR A 159 -14.63 -18.70 15.03
C TYR A 159 -15.62 -18.39 13.89
N GLU A 160 -16.81 -17.91 14.23
CA GLU A 160 -17.78 -17.37 13.27
C GLU A 160 -17.39 -15.99 12.73
#